data_d4d59bea4702b2c24ef22625ca0692b0
#
_entry.id   d4d59bea4702b2c24ef22625ca0692b0
#
_cell.length_a   1.000
_cell.length_b   1.000
_cell.length_c   1.000
_cell.angle_alpha   90.00
_cell.angle_beta   90.00
_cell.angle_gamma   90.00
#
_symmetry.space_group_name_H-M   'P 1'
#
loop_
_entity.id
_entity.type
_entity.pdbx_description
1 polymer ?
#
loop_
_entity_poly.entity_id
_entity_poly.type
_entity_poly.pdbx_seq_one_letter_code
_entity_poly.pdbx_strand_id
1 'polypeptide(L)'
;MRRRDWIAGALALPWARLAAGADKLDLAAIERPRVLKAAGGYLSAQPVTVTASHSPRSAGGPHDFFSEGDYWWPDPQNPGGPYIQRDGMTNPENFVEHRRAMVRLSLIVPALAAAYGLTRERKYADHAARHLRAWFVDDATRMNPNLQYAQAIHGRFTGRRIGVIDTLHLVEVARAAGQLALAPADLDGVKKWFAAYLEWMTTSKNGTDERDAKNNHGTCWVTQAAAFAQLTGNAGLLDYCRSRFQTVLIPNQEAPDGSFPEELRRTKPYGYSIFNLDALAIAAQTLSTRDANLWTWQLPDGRGMARAMAYLYPFLLDRKKWRKPPDVMYFDQWPVRQPCLLFAGLALDRPEYLTLWRKLDPDPTVEEVLRNFPVRQPLLWV
;
A
#
# COMPACT_ATOMS: atom_id res chain seq x y z
N MET A 1 -40.03 -12.75 -31.96
CA MET A 1 -38.72 -13.00 -31.30
C MET A 1 -38.07 -11.67 -30.93
N ARG A 2 -38.11 -11.27 -29.67
CA ARG A 2 -37.60 -9.98 -29.19
C ARG A 2 -36.14 -10.19 -28.73
N ARG A 3 -35.23 -9.43 -29.33
CA ARG A 3 -33.81 -9.33 -28.87
C ARG A 3 -33.79 -8.74 -27.48
N ARG A 4 -33.21 -9.43 -26.50
CA ARG A 4 -32.88 -8.91 -25.19
C ARG A 4 -31.50 -8.24 -25.28
N ASP A 5 -31.53 -6.91 -25.20
CA ASP A 5 -30.31 -6.11 -25.04
C ASP A 5 -29.78 -6.34 -23.61
N TRP A 6 -28.62 -6.95 -23.52
CA TRP A 6 -27.84 -6.99 -22.29
C TRP A 6 -27.07 -5.67 -22.17
N ILE A 7 -27.58 -4.77 -21.36
CA ILE A 7 -26.85 -3.58 -20.93
C ILE A 7 -25.77 -4.08 -19.96
N ALA A 8 -24.52 -4.09 -20.41
CA ALA A 8 -23.36 -4.21 -19.55
C ALA A 8 -23.33 -2.96 -18.63
N GLY A 9 -23.83 -3.11 -17.42
CA GLY A 9 -23.74 -2.10 -16.38
C GLY A 9 -22.26 -1.88 -16.03
N ALA A 10 -21.66 -0.84 -16.59
CA ALA A 10 -20.42 -0.28 -16.05
C ALA A 10 -20.73 0.14 -14.60
N LEU A 11 -20.15 -0.55 -13.64
CA LEU A 11 -20.08 -0.10 -12.25
C LEU A 11 -19.32 1.23 -12.24
N ALA A 12 -20.04 2.32 -12.45
CA ALA A 12 -19.54 3.66 -12.21
C ALA A 12 -19.25 3.76 -10.70
N LEU A 13 -17.99 3.85 -10.36
CA LEU A 13 -17.51 4.02 -8.99
C LEU A 13 -18.16 5.28 -8.39
N PRO A 14 -18.76 5.22 -7.20
CA PRO A 14 -19.55 6.32 -6.63
C PRO A 14 -18.72 7.51 -6.13
N TRP A 15 -17.44 7.58 -6.40
CA TRP A 15 -16.47 8.50 -5.81
C TRP A 15 -16.39 9.89 -6.48
N ALA A 16 -16.94 10.08 -7.67
CA ALA A 16 -16.83 11.34 -8.43
C ALA A 16 -17.63 12.52 -7.85
N ARG A 17 -18.25 12.44 -6.66
CA ARG A 17 -19.14 13.46 -6.11
C ARG A 17 -18.89 13.90 -4.67
N LEU A 18 -17.75 13.56 -4.04
CA LEU A 18 -17.44 14.08 -2.69
C LEU A 18 -16.71 15.44 -2.68
N ALA A 19 -16.36 15.98 -3.83
CA ALA A 19 -15.74 17.29 -3.95
C ALA A 19 -16.74 18.36 -4.39
N ALA A 20 -17.61 18.77 -3.49
CA ALA A 20 -18.38 20.01 -3.65
C ALA A 20 -17.71 21.07 -2.78
N GLY A 21 -16.87 21.94 -3.38
CA GLY A 21 -16.45 23.16 -2.72
C GLY A 21 -15.03 23.67 -2.91
N ALA A 22 -14.05 22.84 -3.28
CA ALA A 22 -12.73 23.35 -3.61
C ALA A 22 -12.69 23.81 -5.08
N ASP A 23 -11.98 24.89 -5.39
CA ASP A 23 -11.52 25.17 -6.77
C ASP A 23 -10.94 23.87 -7.30
N LYS A 24 -11.61 23.24 -8.26
CA LYS A 24 -11.43 21.83 -8.60
C LYS A 24 -9.99 21.58 -8.97
N LEU A 25 -9.28 20.89 -8.09
CA LEU A 25 -7.93 20.38 -8.39
C LEU A 25 -8.03 19.55 -9.67
N ASP A 26 -7.55 20.10 -10.79
CA ASP A 26 -7.45 19.33 -12.02
C ASP A 26 -6.28 18.33 -11.90
N LEU A 27 -6.56 17.24 -11.18
CA LEU A 27 -5.59 16.18 -10.93
C LEU A 27 -5.13 15.54 -12.24
N ALA A 28 -6.03 15.43 -13.22
CA ALA A 28 -5.68 14.87 -14.52
C ALA A 28 -4.67 15.75 -15.26
N ALA A 29 -4.84 17.06 -15.27
CA ALA A 29 -3.87 17.98 -15.89
C ALA A 29 -2.51 17.94 -15.15
N ILE A 30 -2.51 17.87 -13.81
CA ILE A 30 -1.28 17.83 -13.00
C ILE A 30 -0.49 16.54 -13.26
N GLU A 31 -1.16 15.39 -13.29
CA GLU A 31 -0.53 14.08 -13.34
C GLU A 31 -0.25 13.58 -14.77
N ARG A 32 -0.96 14.07 -15.77
CA ARG A 32 -0.88 13.59 -17.15
C ARG A 32 0.53 13.50 -17.71
N PRO A 33 1.39 14.53 -17.62
CA PRO A 33 2.75 14.45 -18.17
C PRO A 33 3.60 13.37 -17.50
N ARG A 34 3.53 13.27 -16.17
CA ARG A 34 4.28 12.29 -15.38
C ARG A 34 3.82 10.87 -15.69
N VAL A 35 2.50 10.62 -15.65
CA VAL A 35 1.90 9.31 -15.91
C VAL A 35 2.21 8.81 -17.30
N LEU A 36 2.04 9.65 -18.35
CA LEU A 36 2.30 9.21 -19.72
C LEU A 36 3.78 8.96 -19.98
N LYS A 37 4.69 9.76 -19.37
CA LYS A 37 6.14 9.51 -19.44
C LYS A 37 6.50 8.17 -18.80
N ALA A 38 6.05 7.91 -17.58
CA ALA A 38 6.33 6.66 -16.86
C ALA A 38 5.75 5.44 -17.60
N ALA A 39 4.46 5.51 -17.97
CA ALA A 39 3.78 4.43 -18.68
C ALA A 39 4.42 4.15 -20.05
N GLY A 40 4.84 5.17 -20.80
CA GLY A 40 5.57 5.02 -22.04
C GLY A 40 6.88 4.24 -21.87
N GLY A 41 7.65 4.56 -20.83
CA GLY A 41 8.88 3.83 -20.48
C GLY A 41 8.62 2.37 -20.08
N TYR A 42 7.45 2.06 -19.48
CA TYR A 42 7.13 0.71 -19.05
C TYR A 42 6.60 -0.21 -20.17
N LEU A 43 6.23 0.28 -21.34
CA LEU A 43 5.71 -0.55 -22.44
C LEU A 43 6.72 -1.58 -22.97
N SER A 44 8.02 -1.43 -22.72
CA SER A 44 9.05 -2.42 -23.05
C SER A 44 9.42 -3.35 -21.89
N ALA A 45 8.91 -3.08 -20.69
CA ALA A 45 9.27 -3.81 -19.48
C ALA A 45 8.69 -5.24 -19.51
N GLN A 46 9.54 -6.25 -19.25
CA GLN A 46 9.08 -7.63 -19.11
C GLN A 46 8.64 -7.91 -17.67
N PRO A 47 7.66 -8.81 -17.46
CA PRO A 47 7.31 -9.28 -16.13
C PRO A 47 8.52 -9.92 -15.42
N VAL A 48 8.67 -9.60 -14.14
CA VAL A 48 9.61 -10.26 -13.22
C VAL A 48 8.80 -10.62 -11.99
N THR A 49 8.76 -11.90 -11.64
CA THR A 49 8.01 -12.42 -10.48
C THR A 49 8.96 -13.02 -9.45
N VAL A 50 8.41 -13.58 -8.38
CA VAL A 50 9.21 -14.28 -7.34
C VAL A 50 10.01 -15.45 -7.91
N THR A 51 9.56 -16.05 -9.01
CA THR A 51 10.25 -17.21 -9.64
C THR A 51 11.55 -16.82 -10.37
N ALA A 52 11.82 -15.53 -10.54
CA ALA A 52 13.04 -15.06 -11.21
C ALA A 52 14.30 -15.12 -10.32
N SER A 53 14.13 -15.26 -9.02
CA SER A 53 15.23 -15.26 -8.04
C SER A 53 14.95 -16.27 -6.93
N HIS A 54 15.99 -16.78 -6.30
CA HIS A 54 15.86 -17.68 -5.16
C HIS A 54 16.95 -17.39 -4.13
N SER A 55 16.59 -17.40 -2.85
CA SER A 55 17.55 -17.32 -1.74
C SER A 55 17.81 -18.72 -1.18
N PRO A 56 19.07 -19.14 -1.03
CA PRO A 56 19.38 -20.42 -0.36
C PRO A 56 18.97 -20.43 1.12
N ARG A 57 18.65 -19.26 1.69
CA ARG A 57 18.16 -19.12 3.07
C ARG A 57 16.63 -19.26 3.18
N SER A 58 15.93 -19.36 2.04
CA SER A 58 14.48 -19.56 2.03
C SER A 58 14.12 -21.00 2.35
N ALA A 59 13.14 -21.20 3.23
CA ALA A 59 12.52 -22.50 3.46
C ALA A 59 11.33 -22.78 2.52
N GLY A 60 10.94 -21.82 1.68
CA GLY A 60 9.86 -21.94 0.70
C GLY A 60 10.33 -22.46 -0.65
N GLY A 61 9.36 -22.79 -1.51
CA GLY A 61 9.59 -23.21 -2.89
C GLY A 61 9.75 -22.01 -3.85
N PRO A 62 9.92 -22.29 -5.16
CA PRO A 62 10.21 -21.25 -6.18
C PRO A 62 9.07 -20.23 -6.37
N HIS A 63 7.84 -20.56 -6.00
CA HIS A 63 6.68 -19.68 -6.08
C HIS A 63 6.38 -18.93 -4.78
N ASP A 64 7.11 -19.21 -3.70
CA ASP A 64 6.88 -18.57 -2.42
C ASP A 64 7.63 -17.25 -2.32
N PHE A 65 6.93 -16.22 -1.87
CA PHE A 65 7.57 -14.96 -1.55
C PHE A 65 8.46 -15.14 -0.31
N PHE A 66 9.71 -14.73 -0.45
CA PHE A 66 10.68 -14.74 0.63
C PHE A 66 11.25 -13.34 0.85
N SER A 67 11.39 -12.94 2.08
CA SER A 67 12.18 -11.78 2.51
C SER A 67 12.78 -12.01 3.88
N GLU A 68 13.82 -11.26 4.19
CA GLU A 68 14.48 -11.30 5.49
C GLU A 68 14.12 -10.07 6.31
N GLY A 69 14.19 -10.22 7.63
CA GLY A 69 13.93 -9.12 8.57
C GLY A 69 14.97 -8.02 8.40
N ASP A 70 14.53 -6.82 7.99
CA ASP A 70 15.42 -5.73 7.58
C ASP A 70 16.45 -5.33 8.62
N TYR A 71 16.08 -5.40 9.89
CA TYR A 71 16.88 -4.93 11.02
C TYR A 71 17.60 -6.06 11.75
N TRP A 72 17.76 -7.22 11.11
CA TRP A 72 18.43 -8.38 11.68
C TRP A 72 19.77 -8.58 11.01
N TRP A 73 20.81 -8.72 11.85
CA TRP A 73 22.19 -8.72 11.47
C TRP A 73 22.90 -9.97 11.99
N PRO A 74 23.97 -10.47 11.32
CA PRO A 74 24.86 -11.44 11.91
C PRO A 74 25.35 -10.99 13.28
N ASP A 75 25.44 -11.91 14.24
CA ASP A 75 26.02 -11.62 15.55
C ASP A 75 27.56 -11.71 15.45
N PRO A 76 28.31 -10.61 15.66
CA PRO A 76 29.76 -10.65 15.60
C PRO A 76 30.40 -11.55 16.66
N GLN A 77 29.67 -11.80 17.77
CA GLN A 77 30.16 -12.65 18.87
C GLN A 77 29.83 -14.14 18.66
N ASN A 78 28.94 -14.45 17.71
CA ASN A 78 28.55 -15.82 17.38
C ASN A 78 28.35 -15.97 15.86
N PRO A 79 29.43 -15.93 15.06
CA PRO A 79 29.37 -16.09 13.60
C PRO A 79 28.70 -17.40 13.22
N GLY A 80 27.70 -17.31 12.31
CA GLY A 80 26.87 -18.45 11.89
C GLY A 80 25.72 -18.80 12.84
N GLY A 81 25.61 -18.16 14.00
CA GLY A 81 24.50 -18.28 14.93
C GLY A 81 23.27 -17.45 14.53
N PRO A 82 22.23 -17.44 15.39
CA PRO A 82 21.03 -16.66 15.16
C PRO A 82 21.33 -15.17 15.06
N TYR A 83 20.68 -14.47 14.09
CA TYR A 83 20.83 -13.03 13.91
C TYR A 83 20.31 -12.24 15.12
N ILE A 84 20.92 -11.07 15.36
CA ILE A 84 20.56 -10.09 16.39
C ILE A 84 19.86 -8.88 15.79
N GLN A 85 18.97 -8.24 16.56
CA GLN A 85 18.21 -7.07 16.11
C GLN A 85 19.00 -5.78 16.33
N ARG A 86 18.99 -4.90 15.29
CA ARG A 86 19.41 -3.50 15.35
C ARG A 86 18.28 -2.64 14.79
N ASP A 87 17.35 -2.23 15.66
CA ASP A 87 16.11 -1.57 15.22
C ASP A 87 16.40 -0.33 14.37
N GLY A 88 15.71 -0.22 13.24
CA GLY A 88 15.84 0.87 12.26
C GLY A 88 17.06 0.78 11.35
N MET A 89 18.03 -0.10 11.62
CA MET A 89 19.26 -0.26 10.85
C MET A 89 19.09 -1.35 9.79
N THR A 90 18.87 -0.95 8.56
CA THR A 90 18.68 -1.88 7.44
C THR A 90 19.97 -2.66 7.14
N ASN A 91 19.88 -4.00 7.12
CA ASN A 91 20.98 -4.87 6.75
C ASN A 91 21.08 -5.00 5.22
N PRO A 92 22.17 -4.52 4.58
CA PRO A 92 22.32 -4.56 3.13
C PRO A 92 22.55 -5.97 2.56
N GLU A 93 22.93 -6.96 3.41
CA GLU A 93 23.18 -8.34 3.00
C GLU A 93 21.91 -9.20 2.91
N ASN A 94 20.76 -8.63 3.26
CA ASN A 94 19.50 -9.33 3.17
C ASN A 94 19.07 -9.56 1.71
N PHE A 95 18.41 -10.69 1.48
CA PHE A 95 17.77 -10.97 0.20
C PHE A 95 16.59 -9.99 -0.03
N VAL A 96 16.65 -9.25 -1.12
CA VAL A 96 15.67 -8.18 -1.43
C VAL A 96 15.00 -8.34 -2.80
N GLU A 97 15.38 -9.34 -3.60
CA GLU A 97 14.96 -9.48 -5.00
C GLU A 97 13.45 -9.67 -5.14
N HIS A 98 12.80 -10.45 -4.28
CA HIS A 98 11.34 -10.63 -4.32
C HIS A 98 10.62 -9.32 -3.98
N ARG A 99 11.12 -8.57 -2.99
CA ARG A 99 10.56 -7.24 -2.65
C ARG A 99 10.76 -6.26 -3.80
N ARG A 100 11.95 -6.23 -4.42
CA ARG A 100 12.22 -5.39 -5.59
C ARG A 100 11.30 -5.73 -6.77
N ALA A 101 11.06 -7.02 -7.02
CA ALA A 101 10.10 -7.46 -8.03
C ALA A 101 8.67 -7.00 -7.71
N MET A 102 8.24 -7.09 -6.44
CA MET A 102 6.94 -6.62 -5.97
C MET A 102 6.79 -5.10 -6.12
N VAL A 103 7.78 -4.32 -5.67
CA VAL A 103 7.79 -2.86 -5.85
C VAL A 103 7.77 -2.51 -7.34
N ARG A 104 8.55 -3.21 -8.18
CA ARG A 104 8.55 -3.00 -9.63
C ARG A 104 7.16 -3.25 -10.25
N LEU A 105 6.45 -4.30 -9.85
CA LEU A 105 5.07 -4.54 -10.27
C LEU A 105 4.17 -3.35 -9.92
N SER A 106 4.30 -2.83 -8.71
CA SER A 106 3.51 -1.70 -8.21
C SER A 106 3.87 -0.35 -8.83
N LEU A 107 5.03 -0.23 -9.45
CA LEU A 107 5.39 0.94 -10.28
C LEU A 107 4.77 0.82 -11.68
N ILE A 108 4.80 -0.35 -12.28
CA ILE A 108 4.42 -0.59 -13.67
C ILE A 108 2.90 -0.63 -13.84
N VAL A 109 2.22 -1.54 -13.15
CA VAL A 109 0.80 -1.80 -13.38
C VAL A 109 -0.09 -0.59 -13.07
N PRO A 110 0.08 0.12 -11.93
CA PRO A 110 -0.70 1.32 -11.66
C PRO A 110 -0.43 2.47 -12.64
N ALA A 111 0.83 2.67 -13.08
CA ALA A 111 1.15 3.70 -14.08
C ALA A 111 0.48 3.41 -15.42
N LEU A 112 0.51 2.15 -15.88
CA LEU A 112 -0.19 1.74 -17.09
C LEU A 112 -1.70 1.88 -16.96
N ALA A 113 -2.28 1.56 -15.80
CA ALA A 113 -3.71 1.73 -15.54
C ALA A 113 -4.13 3.21 -15.55
N ALA A 114 -3.33 4.08 -14.93
CA ALA A 114 -3.57 5.53 -14.95
C ALA A 114 -3.47 6.09 -16.37
N ALA A 115 -2.48 5.67 -17.17
CA ALA A 115 -2.35 6.05 -18.57
C ALA A 115 -3.53 5.55 -19.42
N TYR A 116 -3.99 4.32 -19.20
CA TYR A 116 -5.20 3.81 -19.83
C TYR A 116 -6.43 4.64 -19.45
N GLY A 117 -6.58 5.00 -18.17
CA GLY A 117 -7.64 5.89 -17.71
C GLY A 117 -7.67 7.23 -18.43
N LEU A 118 -6.49 7.83 -18.67
CA LEU A 118 -6.33 9.12 -19.34
C LEU A 118 -6.52 9.09 -20.86
N THR A 119 -6.14 7.99 -21.53
CA THR A 119 -6.03 7.95 -23.00
C THR A 119 -6.99 6.97 -23.66
N ARG A 120 -7.44 5.95 -22.94
CA ARG A 120 -8.18 4.78 -23.45
C ARG A 120 -7.41 3.94 -24.47
N GLU A 121 -6.10 4.16 -24.62
CA GLU A 121 -5.26 3.36 -25.52
C GLU A 121 -5.03 1.95 -24.99
N ARG A 122 -5.49 0.95 -25.73
CA ARG A 122 -5.43 -0.47 -25.36
C ARG A 122 -4.04 -0.97 -25.03
N LYS A 123 -2.99 -0.44 -25.67
CA LYS A 123 -1.59 -0.84 -25.43
C LYS A 123 -1.21 -0.85 -23.95
N TYR A 124 -1.74 0.12 -23.17
CA TYR A 124 -1.46 0.20 -21.74
C TYR A 124 -2.17 -0.91 -20.95
N ALA A 125 -3.44 -1.15 -21.24
CA ALA A 125 -4.20 -2.22 -20.59
C ALA A 125 -3.64 -3.61 -20.95
N ASP A 126 -3.32 -3.84 -22.22
CA ASP A 126 -2.78 -5.11 -22.70
C ASP A 126 -1.39 -5.41 -22.12
N HIS A 127 -0.56 -4.35 -21.93
CA HIS A 127 0.75 -4.53 -21.30
C HIS A 127 0.62 -4.77 -19.78
N ALA A 128 -0.27 -4.06 -19.10
CA ALA A 128 -0.57 -4.31 -17.69
C ALA A 128 -1.09 -5.75 -17.46
N ALA A 129 -1.94 -6.26 -18.36
CA ALA A 129 -2.45 -7.62 -18.32
C ALA A 129 -1.33 -8.68 -18.35
N ARG A 130 -0.24 -8.45 -19.09
CA ARG A 130 0.92 -9.37 -19.09
C ARG A 130 1.55 -9.50 -17.73
N HIS A 131 1.74 -8.37 -17.03
CA HIS A 131 2.31 -8.35 -15.68
C HIS A 131 1.38 -9.03 -14.67
N LEU A 132 0.07 -8.74 -14.76
CA LEU A 132 -0.92 -9.33 -13.87
C LEU A 132 -1.03 -10.84 -14.07
N ARG A 133 -1.04 -11.32 -15.34
CA ARG A 133 -1.03 -12.77 -15.61
C ARG A 133 0.19 -13.45 -15.02
N ALA A 134 1.38 -12.91 -15.27
CA ALA A 134 2.62 -13.50 -14.78
C ALA A 134 2.67 -13.61 -13.26
N TRP A 135 2.11 -12.63 -12.54
CA TRP A 135 2.15 -12.61 -11.09
C TRP A 135 1.06 -13.42 -10.40
N PHE A 136 -0.12 -13.55 -11.04
CA PHE A 136 -1.32 -14.03 -10.35
C PHE A 136 -2.03 -15.19 -11.06
N VAL A 137 -1.73 -15.47 -12.32
CA VAL A 137 -2.50 -16.42 -13.14
C VAL A 137 -1.64 -17.55 -13.70
N ASP A 138 -0.52 -17.23 -14.34
CA ASP A 138 0.29 -18.19 -15.06
C ASP A 138 0.98 -19.18 -14.11
N ASP A 139 0.69 -20.47 -14.23
CA ASP A 139 1.20 -21.51 -13.33
C ASP A 139 2.73 -21.57 -13.26
N ALA A 140 3.43 -21.20 -14.33
CA ALA A 140 4.89 -21.21 -14.38
C ALA A 140 5.55 -20.08 -13.57
N THR A 141 4.83 -18.97 -13.30
CA THR A 141 5.45 -17.76 -12.77
C THR A 141 4.67 -17.09 -11.62
N ARG A 142 3.42 -17.49 -11.39
CA ARG A 142 2.59 -16.87 -10.35
C ARG A 142 3.16 -17.08 -8.97
N MET A 143 3.03 -16.06 -8.13
CA MET A 143 3.33 -16.14 -6.72
C MET A 143 2.26 -16.98 -5.99
N ASN A 144 2.64 -17.82 -5.04
CA ASN A 144 1.70 -18.44 -4.11
C ASN A 144 0.99 -17.36 -3.27
N PRO A 145 -0.33 -17.47 -3.04
CA PRO A 145 -1.12 -16.46 -2.34
C PRO A 145 -0.93 -16.54 -0.82
N ASN A 146 0.30 -16.39 -0.35
CA ASN A 146 0.66 -16.38 1.06
C ASN A 146 2.01 -15.67 1.29
N LEU A 147 2.27 -15.28 2.53
CA LEU A 147 3.57 -14.73 2.98
C LEU A 147 4.18 -15.58 4.10
N GLN A 148 4.09 -16.89 3.96
CA GLN A 148 4.56 -17.83 4.99
C GLN A 148 6.05 -17.67 5.29
N TYR A 149 6.85 -17.28 4.30
CA TYR A 149 8.31 -17.19 4.41
C TYR A 149 8.83 -15.74 4.37
N ALA A 150 7.94 -14.76 4.54
CA ALA A 150 8.34 -13.35 4.56
C ALA A 150 8.89 -12.93 5.93
N GLN A 151 9.83 -11.98 5.90
CA GLN A 151 10.50 -11.43 7.08
C GLN A 151 11.16 -12.50 7.96
N ALA A 152 11.78 -13.50 7.34
CA ALA A 152 12.54 -14.55 8.01
C ALA A 152 13.71 -13.97 8.83
N ILE A 153 14.15 -14.70 9.85
CA ILE A 153 15.31 -14.34 10.66
C ILE A 153 16.20 -15.57 10.76
N HIS A 154 17.42 -15.48 10.26
CA HIS A 154 18.37 -16.58 10.31
C HIS A 154 18.53 -17.15 11.74
N GLY A 155 18.39 -18.48 11.85
CA GLY A 155 18.48 -19.20 13.12
C GLY A 155 17.30 -19.00 14.08
N ARG A 156 16.22 -18.26 13.70
CA ARG A 156 15.07 -17.97 14.57
C ARG A 156 13.72 -18.30 13.94
N PHE A 157 13.46 -17.79 12.73
CA PHE A 157 12.14 -17.91 12.09
C PHE A 157 12.30 -18.06 10.58
N THR A 158 11.57 -18.99 9.99
CA THR A 158 11.49 -19.16 8.53
C THR A 158 10.56 -18.14 7.86
N GLY A 159 9.73 -17.46 8.63
CA GLY A 159 8.84 -16.37 8.28
C GLY A 159 8.06 -15.92 9.51
N ARG A 160 7.51 -14.70 9.48
CA ARG A 160 6.84 -14.08 10.63
C ARG A 160 5.62 -13.30 10.20
N ARG A 161 4.70 -13.04 11.16
CA ARG A 161 3.51 -12.22 10.95
C ARG A 161 3.79 -10.88 10.26
N ILE A 162 4.85 -10.18 10.67
CA ILE A 162 5.20 -8.87 10.11
C ILE A 162 5.55 -8.90 8.61
N GLY A 163 5.72 -10.10 8.04
CA GLY A 163 5.90 -10.28 6.61
C GLY A 163 4.71 -9.80 5.77
N VAL A 164 3.50 -9.78 6.32
CA VAL A 164 2.29 -9.31 5.62
C VAL A 164 2.45 -7.86 5.10
N ILE A 165 3.30 -7.04 5.75
CA ILE A 165 3.58 -5.68 5.30
C ILE A 165 4.26 -5.62 3.93
N ASP A 166 5.01 -6.65 3.53
CA ASP A 166 5.77 -6.66 2.27
C ASP A 166 4.85 -6.63 1.02
N THR A 167 3.57 -7.01 1.15
CA THR A 167 2.56 -6.92 0.09
C THR A 167 1.70 -5.65 0.11
N LEU A 168 2.02 -4.66 0.95
CA LEU A 168 1.29 -3.39 0.97
C LEU A 168 1.25 -2.72 -0.42
N HIS A 169 2.26 -2.93 -1.24
CA HIS A 169 2.33 -2.47 -2.63
C HIS A 169 1.24 -3.05 -3.54
N LEU A 170 0.67 -4.20 -3.21
CA LEU A 170 -0.42 -4.80 -3.97
C LEU A 170 -1.75 -4.04 -3.82
N VAL A 171 -1.86 -3.13 -2.86
CA VAL A 171 -3.05 -2.28 -2.67
C VAL A 171 -3.35 -1.46 -3.93
N GLU A 172 -2.34 -0.79 -4.48
CA GLU A 172 -2.52 0.00 -5.72
C GLU A 172 -2.60 -0.89 -6.96
N VAL A 173 -1.95 -2.06 -6.97
CA VAL A 173 -2.07 -3.06 -8.05
C VAL A 173 -3.49 -3.63 -8.12
N ALA A 174 -4.09 -3.98 -6.98
CA ALA A 174 -5.47 -4.46 -6.91
C ALA A 174 -6.46 -3.40 -7.42
N ARG A 175 -6.25 -2.15 -7.02
CA ARG A 175 -7.07 -1.02 -7.49
C ARG A 175 -6.92 -0.80 -8.99
N ALA A 176 -5.70 -0.87 -9.52
CA ALA A 176 -5.42 -0.77 -10.95
C ALA A 176 -6.08 -1.90 -11.74
N ALA A 177 -6.00 -3.15 -11.27
CA ALA A 177 -6.62 -4.29 -11.92
C ALA A 177 -8.14 -4.14 -12.05
N GLY A 178 -8.80 -3.55 -11.04
CA GLY A 178 -10.25 -3.28 -11.08
C GLY A 178 -10.66 -2.16 -12.06
N GLN A 179 -9.73 -1.35 -12.55
CA GLN A 179 -9.99 -0.22 -13.47
C GLN A 179 -9.52 -0.47 -14.90
N LEU A 180 -8.76 -1.53 -15.12
CA LEU A 180 -8.27 -1.92 -16.44
C LEU A 180 -9.35 -2.71 -17.22
N ALA A 181 -9.39 -2.50 -18.54
CA ALA A 181 -10.21 -3.32 -19.45
C ALA A 181 -9.51 -4.66 -19.73
N LEU A 182 -9.38 -5.48 -18.70
CA LEU A 182 -8.81 -6.83 -18.81
C LEU A 182 -9.76 -7.78 -19.52
N ALA A 183 -9.22 -8.84 -20.15
CA ALA A 183 -10.03 -9.97 -20.58
C ALA A 183 -10.73 -10.61 -19.35
N PRO A 184 -11.98 -11.11 -19.48
CA PRO A 184 -12.70 -11.70 -18.35
C PRO A 184 -11.91 -12.80 -17.62
N ALA A 185 -11.25 -13.70 -18.36
CA ALA A 185 -10.44 -14.76 -17.77
C ALA A 185 -9.24 -14.24 -16.96
N ASP A 186 -8.58 -13.17 -17.43
CA ASP A 186 -7.48 -12.54 -16.71
C ASP A 186 -7.96 -11.90 -15.40
N LEU A 187 -9.05 -11.15 -15.48
CA LEU A 187 -9.64 -10.50 -14.29
C LEU A 187 -10.11 -11.54 -13.26
N ASP A 188 -10.75 -12.61 -13.71
CA ASP A 188 -11.20 -13.71 -12.84
C ASP A 188 -10.02 -14.43 -12.20
N GLY A 189 -8.93 -14.68 -12.94
CA GLY A 189 -7.70 -15.27 -12.42
C GLY A 189 -7.05 -14.40 -11.35
N VAL A 190 -6.94 -13.10 -11.62
CA VAL A 190 -6.42 -12.11 -10.64
C VAL A 190 -7.30 -12.07 -9.38
N LYS A 191 -8.63 -11.99 -9.52
CA LYS A 191 -9.57 -12.01 -8.39
C LYS A 191 -9.47 -13.28 -7.57
N LYS A 192 -9.32 -14.45 -8.20
CA LYS A 192 -9.13 -15.73 -7.51
C LYS A 192 -7.87 -15.74 -6.66
N TRP A 193 -6.76 -15.21 -7.19
CA TRP A 193 -5.52 -15.10 -6.44
C TRP A 193 -5.69 -14.18 -5.21
N PHE A 194 -6.27 -13.00 -5.38
CA PHE A 194 -6.51 -12.07 -4.27
C PHE A 194 -7.50 -12.63 -3.24
N ALA A 195 -8.51 -13.40 -3.67
CA ALA A 195 -9.43 -14.08 -2.77
C ALA A 195 -8.71 -15.15 -1.92
N ALA A 196 -7.85 -15.95 -2.53
CA ALA A 196 -7.05 -16.95 -1.81
C ALA A 196 -6.04 -16.27 -0.84
N TYR A 197 -5.45 -15.13 -1.26
CA TYR A 197 -4.57 -14.38 -0.37
C TYR A 197 -5.33 -13.77 0.82
N LEU A 198 -6.53 -13.23 0.61
CA LEU A 198 -7.41 -12.77 1.69
C LEU A 198 -7.79 -13.90 2.66
N GLU A 199 -8.08 -15.10 2.13
CA GLU A 199 -8.34 -16.28 2.97
C GLU A 199 -7.12 -16.57 3.86
N TRP A 200 -5.92 -16.61 3.29
CA TRP A 200 -4.69 -16.80 4.07
C TRP A 200 -4.49 -15.68 5.10
N MET A 201 -4.68 -14.41 4.73
CA MET A 201 -4.55 -13.26 5.64
C MET A 201 -5.53 -13.34 6.82
N THR A 202 -6.73 -13.88 6.62
CA THR A 202 -7.80 -13.91 7.63
C THR A 202 -7.80 -15.17 8.48
N THR A 203 -7.17 -16.26 8.02
CA THR A 203 -7.23 -17.58 8.68
C THR A 203 -5.89 -18.08 9.20
N SER A 204 -4.76 -17.72 8.55
CA SER A 204 -3.45 -18.18 8.99
C SER A 204 -3.01 -17.50 10.29
N LYS A 205 -2.13 -18.18 11.05
CA LYS A 205 -1.55 -17.61 12.27
C LYS A 205 -0.82 -16.29 11.99
N ASN A 206 0.02 -16.23 10.94
CA ASN A 206 0.74 -15.01 10.59
C ASN A 206 -0.22 -13.88 10.20
N GLY A 207 -1.25 -14.17 9.42
CA GLY A 207 -2.25 -13.19 9.00
C GLY A 207 -3.05 -12.63 10.18
N THR A 208 -3.52 -13.48 11.08
CA THR A 208 -4.32 -13.05 12.24
C THR A 208 -3.48 -12.34 13.31
N ASP A 209 -2.25 -12.79 13.55
CA ASP A 209 -1.33 -12.13 14.48
C ASP A 209 -0.94 -10.71 13.95
N GLU A 210 -0.80 -10.54 12.62
CA GLU A 210 -0.53 -9.23 12.03
C GLU A 210 -1.75 -8.31 12.12
N ARG A 211 -2.96 -8.84 11.87
CA ARG A 211 -4.22 -8.11 12.06
C ARG A 211 -4.31 -7.48 13.45
N ASP A 212 -3.88 -8.20 14.47
CA ASP A 212 -4.05 -7.81 15.87
C ASP A 212 -2.84 -7.05 16.43
N ALA A 213 -1.89 -6.65 15.56
CA ALA A 213 -0.80 -5.76 15.91
C ALA A 213 -1.31 -4.37 16.30
N LYS A 214 -0.67 -3.76 17.32
CA LYS A 214 -1.13 -2.50 17.95
C LYS A 214 -0.54 -1.24 17.30
N ASN A 215 0.18 -1.37 16.21
CA ASN A 215 0.89 -0.30 15.52
C ASN A 215 0.59 -0.32 14.00
N ASN A 216 1.41 0.36 13.19
CA ASN A 216 1.27 0.41 11.73
C ASN A 216 1.04 -0.96 11.05
N HIS A 217 1.52 -2.06 11.63
CA HIS A 217 1.30 -3.41 11.11
C HIS A 217 -0.20 -3.77 11.05
N GLY A 218 -0.94 -3.56 12.14
CA GLY A 218 -2.40 -3.77 12.15
C GLY A 218 -3.13 -2.84 11.18
N THR A 219 -2.65 -1.60 11.01
CA THR A 219 -3.16 -0.66 10.01
C THR A 219 -2.91 -1.18 8.60
N CYS A 220 -1.70 -1.63 8.29
CA CYS A 220 -1.35 -2.19 6.98
C CYS A 220 -2.18 -3.43 6.63
N TRP A 221 -2.48 -4.27 7.64
CA TRP A 221 -3.37 -5.41 7.42
C TRP A 221 -4.77 -4.95 6.98
N VAL A 222 -5.37 -3.99 7.70
CA VAL A 222 -6.70 -3.45 7.37
C VAL A 222 -6.70 -2.79 5.99
N THR A 223 -5.66 -2.02 5.67
CA THR A 223 -5.50 -1.34 4.38
C THR A 223 -5.47 -2.34 3.22
N GLN A 224 -4.71 -3.40 3.36
CA GLN A 224 -4.59 -4.47 2.36
C GLN A 224 -5.90 -5.26 2.25
N ALA A 225 -6.44 -5.72 3.39
CA ALA A 225 -7.69 -6.49 3.40
C ALA A 225 -8.84 -5.70 2.76
N ALA A 226 -8.95 -4.40 3.01
CA ALA A 226 -9.96 -3.54 2.41
C ALA A 226 -9.78 -3.41 0.88
N ALA A 227 -8.57 -3.14 0.40
CA ALA A 227 -8.31 -2.98 -1.03
C ALA A 227 -8.55 -4.29 -1.81
N PHE A 228 -8.13 -5.42 -1.23
CA PHE A 228 -8.32 -6.73 -1.86
C PHE A 228 -9.80 -7.18 -1.78
N ALA A 229 -10.50 -6.87 -0.69
CA ALA A 229 -11.94 -7.11 -0.57
C ALA A 229 -12.74 -6.28 -1.58
N GLN A 230 -12.32 -5.05 -1.86
CA GLN A 230 -12.94 -4.21 -2.89
C GLN A 230 -12.79 -4.84 -4.28
N LEU A 231 -11.61 -5.34 -4.65
CA LEU A 231 -11.36 -6.00 -5.94
C LEU A 231 -12.18 -7.29 -6.07
N THR A 232 -12.25 -8.10 -5.00
CA THR A 232 -12.92 -9.40 -5.01
C THR A 232 -14.43 -9.32 -4.78
N GLY A 233 -14.96 -8.15 -4.37
CA GLY A 233 -16.37 -7.95 -4.07
C GLY A 233 -16.79 -8.52 -2.71
N ASN A 234 -15.87 -8.67 -1.75
CA ASN A 234 -16.16 -9.18 -0.41
C ASN A 234 -16.70 -8.07 0.51
N ALA A 235 -18.01 -7.83 0.45
CA ALA A 235 -18.68 -6.78 1.22
C ALA A 235 -18.55 -7.00 2.75
N GLY A 236 -18.66 -8.24 3.22
CA GLY A 236 -18.55 -8.55 4.65
C GLY A 236 -17.18 -8.20 5.23
N LEU A 237 -16.11 -8.41 4.45
CA LEU A 237 -14.76 -8.03 4.88
C LEU A 237 -14.55 -6.51 4.82
N LEU A 238 -15.17 -5.79 3.88
CA LEU A 238 -15.16 -4.32 3.87
C LEU A 238 -15.82 -3.75 5.13
N ASP A 239 -16.98 -4.29 5.53
CA ASP A 239 -17.68 -3.86 6.75
C ASP A 239 -16.88 -4.19 8.00
N TYR A 240 -16.25 -5.36 8.05
CA TYR A 240 -15.33 -5.74 9.12
C TYR A 240 -14.12 -4.78 9.22
N CYS A 241 -13.49 -4.45 8.09
CA CYS A 241 -12.36 -3.50 8.06
C CYS A 241 -12.77 -2.11 8.52
N ARG A 242 -13.97 -1.64 8.12
CA ARG A 242 -14.53 -0.34 8.56
C ARG A 242 -14.76 -0.33 10.07
N SER A 243 -15.37 -1.40 10.60
CA SER A 243 -15.55 -1.56 12.04
C SER A 243 -14.19 -1.56 12.77
N ARG A 244 -13.19 -2.31 12.29
CA ARG A 244 -11.85 -2.31 12.91
C ARG A 244 -11.18 -0.94 12.87
N PHE A 245 -11.33 -0.20 11.78
CA PHE A 245 -10.80 1.16 11.70
C PHE A 245 -11.35 2.03 12.86
N GLN A 246 -12.66 1.96 13.08
CA GLN A 246 -13.37 2.78 14.07
C GLN A 246 -13.20 2.27 15.52
N THR A 247 -13.18 0.95 15.73
CA THR A 247 -13.24 0.37 17.08
C THR A 247 -11.90 -0.15 17.58
N VAL A 248 -10.89 -0.29 16.70
CA VAL A 248 -9.57 -0.84 17.05
C VAL A 248 -8.44 0.10 16.68
N LEU A 249 -8.33 0.50 15.39
CA LEU A 249 -7.16 1.26 14.94
C LEU A 249 -7.10 2.64 15.58
N ILE A 250 -8.10 3.48 15.36
CA ILE A 250 -8.11 4.84 15.93
C ILE A 250 -8.08 4.83 17.45
N PRO A 251 -8.94 4.05 18.17
CA PRO A 251 -8.92 4.06 19.63
C PRO A 251 -7.60 3.66 20.28
N ASN A 252 -6.89 2.70 19.65
CA ASN A 252 -5.68 2.12 20.27
C ASN A 252 -4.36 2.70 19.75
N GLN A 253 -4.37 3.36 18.60
CA GLN A 253 -3.13 3.86 17.99
C GLN A 253 -2.98 5.38 18.07
N GLU A 254 -4.09 6.13 18.08
CA GLU A 254 -4.06 7.58 18.12
C GLU A 254 -4.15 8.09 19.57
N ALA A 255 -3.22 8.94 19.98
CA ALA A 255 -3.26 9.65 21.26
C ALA A 255 -4.21 10.87 21.18
N PRO A 256 -4.60 11.47 22.34
CA PRO A 256 -5.48 12.65 22.36
C PRO A 256 -4.96 13.86 21.59
N ASP A 257 -3.65 13.98 21.38
CA ASP A 257 -3.03 15.05 20.59
C ASP A 257 -2.95 14.73 19.08
N GLY A 258 -3.37 13.52 18.64
CA GLY A 258 -3.31 13.05 17.27
C GLY A 258 -2.03 12.32 16.91
N SER A 259 -1.09 12.16 17.83
CA SER A 259 0.15 11.41 17.60
C SER A 259 -0.07 9.89 17.66
N PHE A 260 0.95 9.14 17.21
CA PHE A 260 0.98 7.68 17.24
C PHE A 260 2.06 7.18 18.21
N PRO A 261 1.74 6.94 19.51
CA PRO A 261 2.73 6.59 20.53
C PRO A 261 3.59 5.37 20.19
N GLU A 262 3.02 4.35 19.56
CA GLU A 262 3.76 3.14 19.19
C GLU A 262 4.82 3.43 18.11
N GLU A 263 4.55 4.37 17.20
CA GLU A 263 5.48 4.80 16.16
C GLU A 263 6.54 5.77 16.73
N LEU A 264 6.13 6.65 17.64
CA LEU A 264 7.02 7.62 18.29
C LEU A 264 8.07 6.98 19.21
N ARG A 265 7.86 5.74 19.67
CA ARG A 265 8.82 4.99 20.47
C ARG A 265 9.89 4.26 19.67
N ARG A 266 9.74 4.23 18.33
CA ARG A 266 10.68 3.56 17.45
C ARG A 266 11.92 4.42 17.17
N THR A 267 12.93 3.79 16.58
CA THR A 267 14.18 4.47 16.19
C THR A 267 14.05 5.32 14.92
N LYS A 268 12.94 5.22 14.21
CA LYS A 268 12.55 6.07 13.07
C LYS A 268 11.17 6.70 13.32
N PRO A 269 11.01 7.54 14.37
CA PRO A 269 9.70 8.01 14.81
C PRO A 269 8.99 8.90 13.78
N TYR A 270 9.74 9.64 12.97
CA TYR A 270 9.18 10.51 11.92
C TYR A 270 8.65 9.68 10.75
N GLY A 271 9.49 8.84 10.16
CA GLY A 271 9.12 7.98 9.04
C GLY A 271 7.99 7.01 9.37
N TYR A 272 8.01 6.39 10.57
CA TYR A 272 6.93 5.50 10.99
C TYR A 272 5.61 6.24 11.24
N SER A 273 5.65 7.47 11.78
CA SER A 273 4.43 8.28 11.93
C SER A 273 3.81 8.64 10.59
N ILE A 274 4.62 9.03 9.60
CA ILE A 274 4.18 9.27 8.23
C ILE A 274 3.58 8.00 7.63
N PHE A 275 4.29 6.88 7.74
CA PHE A 275 3.88 5.60 7.18
C PHE A 275 2.53 5.12 7.74
N ASN A 276 2.35 5.21 9.07
CA ASN A 276 1.08 4.83 9.68
C ASN A 276 -0.07 5.75 9.26
N LEU A 277 0.18 7.07 9.19
CA LEU A 277 -0.82 8.03 8.72
C LEU A 277 -1.22 7.78 7.26
N ASP A 278 -0.26 7.47 6.37
CA ASP A 278 -0.57 7.12 4.98
C ASP A 278 -1.37 5.83 4.88
N ALA A 279 -1.02 4.80 5.64
CA ALA A 279 -1.78 3.55 5.67
C ALA A 279 -3.22 3.77 6.17
N LEU A 280 -3.41 4.56 7.24
CA LEU A 280 -4.74 4.96 7.71
C LEU A 280 -5.50 5.77 6.66
N ALA A 281 -4.83 6.68 5.95
CA ALA A 281 -5.43 7.49 4.89
C ALA A 281 -5.90 6.63 3.71
N ILE A 282 -5.10 5.64 3.29
CA ILE A 282 -5.47 4.69 2.24
C ILE A 282 -6.65 3.83 2.68
N ALA A 283 -6.66 3.37 3.94
CA ALA A 283 -7.79 2.65 4.51
C ALA A 283 -9.06 3.51 4.55
N ALA A 284 -8.97 4.74 5.04
CA ALA A 284 -10.08 5.68 5.07
C ALA A 284 -10.62 5.97 3.66
N GLN A 285 -9.72 6.17 2.67
CA GLN A 285 -10.10 6.39 1.27
C GLN A 285 -10.80 5.18 0.65
N THR A 286 -10.38 3.96 1.01
CA THR A 286 -10.97 2.72 0.49
C THR A 286 -12.32 2.39 1.14
N LEU A 287 -12.44 2.63 2.44
CA LEU A 287 -13.56 2.19 3.26
C LEU A 287 -14.68 3.25 3.41
N SER A 288 -14.43 4.53 3.12
CA SER A 288 -15.46 5.56 3.18
C SER A 288 -16.52 5.33 2.13
N THR A 289 -17.77 5.54 2.53
CA THR A 289 -18.94 5.57 1.65
C THR A 289 -19.70 6.89 1.86
N ARG A 290 -20.77 7.12 1.08
CA ARG A 290 -21.62 8.29 1.26
C ARG A 290 -22.20 8.37 2.69
N ASP A 291 -22.54 7.21 3.26
CA ASP A 291 -23.24 7.12 4.55
C ASP A 291 -22.28 6.86 5.73
N ALA A 292 -21.01 6.51 5.44
CA ALA A 292 -20.00 6.21 6.44
C ALA A 292 -18.64 6.81 6.02
N ASN A 293 -18.46 8.11 6.26
CA ASN A 293 -17.25 8.84 5.89
C ASN A 293 -16.21 8.78 7.01
N LEU A 294 -15.15 8.00 6.84
CA LEU A 294 -14.08 7.85 7.83
C LEU A 294 -13.15 9.07 7.94
N TRP A 295 -13.21 10.00 6.99
CA TRP A 295 -12.44 11.24 7.08
C TRP A 295 -13.02 12.23 8.09
N THR A 296 -14.36 12.26 8.23
CA THR A 296 -15.07 13.14 9.16
C THR A 296 -15.53 12.40 10.42
N TRP A 297 -15.47 11.06 10.42
CA TRP A 297 -15.77 10.28 11.60
C TRP A 297 -14.70 10.48 12.68
N GLN A 298 -15.15 10.59 13.94
CA GLN A 298 -14.24 10.74 15.09
C GLN A 298 -14.83 10.06 16.33
N LEU A 299 -13.97 9.73 17.26
CA LEU A 299 -14.36 9.32 18.60
C LEU A 299 -14.97 10.50 19.39
N PRO A 300 -15.69 10.26 20.52
CA PRO A 300 -16.24 11.33 21.35
C PRO A 300 -15.20 12.34 21.85
N ASP A 301 -13.94 11.93 22.01
CA ASP A 301 -12.82 12.79 22.39
C ASP A 301 -12.17 13.51 21.20
N GLY A 302 -12.69 13.32 20.00
CA GLY A 302 -12.27 13.95 18.74
C GLY A 302 -11.10 13.28 18.04
N ARG A 303 -10.60 12.11 18.48
CA ARG A 303 -9.59 11.34 17.74
C ARG A 303 -10.18 10.82 16.43
N GLY A 304 -9.40 10.83 15.36
CA GLY A 304 -9.77 10.43 14.01
C GLY A 304 -8.86 11.09 12.98
N MET A 305 -9.11 10.81 11.70
CA MET A 305 -8.22 11.24 10.61
C MET A 305 -7.90 12.74 10.61
N ALA A 306 -8.88 13.59 10.90
CA ALA A 306 -8.67 15.04 10.93
C ALA A 306 -7.65 15.47 12.00
N ARG A 307 -7.69 14.85 13.18
CA ARG A 307 -6.76 15.14 14.28
C ARG A 307 -5.36 14.60 14.00
N ALA A 308 -5.25 13.38 13.53
CA ALA A 308 -3.98 12.78 13.14
C ALA A 308 -3.27 13.61 12.05
N MET A 309 -4.01 14.07 11.05
CA MET A 309 -3.51 14.99 10.03
C MET A 309 -3.05 16.34 10.62
N ALA A 310 -3.84 16.93 11.50
CA ALA A 310 -3.50 18.20 12.14
C ALA A 310 -2.22 18.10 12.99
N TYR A 311 -2.01 16.96 13.66
CA TYR A 311 -0.78 16.70 14.42
C TYR A 311 0.45 16.64 13.51
N LEU A 312 0.39 15.85 12.42
CA LEU A 312 1.60 15.59 11.62
C LEU A 312 1.88 16.67 10.56
N TYR A 313 0.87 17.37 10.06
CA TYR A 313 1.00 18.36 8.99
C TYR A 313 2.08 19.43 9.22
N PRO A 314 2.22 20.07 10.41
CA PRO A 314 3.27 21.06 10.64
C PRO A 314 4.69 20.51 10.41
N PHE A 315 4.91 19.22 10.65
CA PHE A 315 6.18 18.54 10.46
C PHE A 315 6.39 18.07 9.01
N LEU A 316 5.31 17.75 8.30
CA LEU A 316 5.36 17.51 6.85
C LEU A 316 5.66 18.80 6.09
N LEU A 317 5.12 19.94 6.55
CA LEU A 317 5.36 21.24 5.96
C LEU A 317 6.79 21.74 6.21
N ASP A 318 7.30 21.51 7.42
CA ASP A 318 8.65 21.91 7.82
C ASP A 318 9.25 20.88 8.80
N ARG A 319 10.07 19.98 8.26
CA ARG A 319 10.73 18.92 9.05
C ARG A 319 11.58 19.48 10.21
N LYS A 320 12.10 20.70 10.11
CA LYS A 320 12.88 21.34 11.20
C LYS A 320 12.06 21.57 12.47
N LYS A 321 10.74 21.54 12.37
CA LYS A 321 9.82 21.62 13.52
C LYS A 321 9.68 20.31 14.28
N TRP A 322 10.20 19.19 13.75
CA TRP A 322 10.16 17.89 14.41
C TRP A 322 10.89 17.92 15.75
N ARG A 323 10.18 17.60 16.84
CA ARG A 323 10.66 17.77 18.23
C ARG A 323 11.13 16.46 18.88
N LYS A 324 11.00 15.35 18.17
CA LYS A 324 11.50 14.03 18.61
C LYS A 324 12.89 13.81 18.01
N PRO A 325 13.66 12.81 18.48
CA PRO A 325 14.90 12.43 17.82
C PRO A 325 14.68 12.23 16.32
N PRO A 326 15.65 12.59 15.47
CA PRO A 326 15.57 12.25 14.05
C PRO A 326 15.63 10.72 13.87
N ASP A 327 15.09 10.24 12.75
CA ASP A 327 15.21 8.83 12.38
C ASP A 327 16.69 8.46 12.23
N VAL A 328 17.08 7.28 12.74
CA VAL A 328 18.46 6.79 12.65
C VAL A 328 18.96 6.60 11.24
N MET A 329 18.05 6.41 10.27
CA MET A 329 18.32 6.36 8.83
C MET A 329 17.18 7.03 8.07
N TYR A 330 17.48 7.64 6.93
CA TYR A 330 16.52 8.18 5.95
C TYR A 330 15.69 9.38 6.43
N PHE A 331 16.00 10.03 7.54
CA PHE A 331 15.25 11.19 8.04
C PHE A 331 15.09 12.29 6.99
N ASP A 332 16.16 12.56 6.22
CA ASP A 332 16.21 13.60 5.20
C ASP A 332 15.46 13.25 3.90
N GLN A 333 15.02 12.00 3.76
CA GLN A 333 14.31 11.52 2.59
C GLN A 333 12.79 11.76 2.66
N TRP A 334 12.28 12.19 3.81
CA TRP A 334 10.87 12.48 4.05
C TRP A 334 10.62 13.98 4.26
N PRO A 335 9.39 14.48 3.92
CA PRO A 335 8.32 13.76 3.24
C PRO A 335 8.52 13.74 1.71
N VAL A 336 7.85 12.79 1.05
CA VAL A 336 7.59 12.80 -0.40
C VAL A 336 6.13 13.15 -0.66
N ARG A 337 5.58 12.95 -1.85
CA ARG A 337 4.18 13.28 -2.19
C ARG A 337 3.20 12.33 -1.49
N GLN A 338 3.07 12.44 -0.17
CA GLN A 338 2.29 11.54 0.68
C GLN A 338 0.82 11.50 0.29
N PRO A 339 0.20 10.29 0.12
CA PRO A 339 -1.22 10.15 -0.22
C PRO A 339 -2.16 10.76 0.82
N CYS A 340 -1.79 10.75 2.11
CA CYS A 340 -2.59 11.38 3.17
C CYS A 340 -2.85 12.87 2.91
N LEU A 341 -1.88 13.61 2.35
CA LEU A 341 -2.04 15.03 2.03
C LEU A 341 -3.08 15.26 0.93
N LEU A 342 -3.07 14.43 -0.13
CA LEU A 342 -4.04 14.54 -1.20
C LEU A 342 -5.45 14.17 -0.71
N PHE A 343 -5.58 13.01 -0.09
CA PHE A 343 -6.86 12.48 0.31
C PHE A 343 -7.52 13.34 1.40
N ALA A 344 -6.78 13.71 2.44
CA ALA A 344 -7.29 14.60 3.48
C ALA A 344 -7.57 16.01 2.93
N GLY A 345 -6.73 16.52 2.03
CA GLY A 345 -6.92 17.82 1.40
C GLY A 345 -8.25 17.92 0.66
N LEU A 346 -8.64 16.84 -0.04
CA LEU A 346 -9.91 16.76 -0.75
C LEU A 346 -11.08 16.45 0.18
N ALA A 347 -10.92 15.50 1.10
CA ALA A 347 -12.01 15.01 1.94
C ALA A 347 -12.40 15.96 3.08
N LEU A 348 -11.44 16.74 3.57
CA LEU A 348 -11.61 17.70 4.69
C LEU A 348 -11.64 19.17 4.25
N ASP A 349 -11.61 19.41 2.92
CA ASP A 349 -11.54 20.76 2.34
C ASP A 349 -10.37 21.61 2.89
N ARG A 350 -9.14 21.04 2.79
CA ARG A 350 -7.90 21.64 3.32
C ARG A 350 -6.94 21.97 2.18
N PRO A 351 -7.09 23.12 1.52
CA PRO A 351 -6.29 23.49 0.35
C PRO A 351 -4.79 23.60 0.65
N GLU A 352 -4.41 23.88 1.89
CA GLU A 352 -3.01 23.90 2.33
C GLU A 352 -2.34 22.52 2.23
N TYR A 353 -3.08 21.41 2.44
CA TYR A 353 -2.56 20.05 2.27
C TYR A 353 -2.30 19.76 0.78
N LEU A 354 -3.20 20.19 -0.09
CA LEU A 354 -3.05 20.06 -1.54
C LEU A 354 -1.88 20.90 -2.07
N THR A 355 -1.69 22.10 -1.51
CA THR A 355 -0.57 22.98 -1.84
C THR A 355 0.77 22.34 -1.48
N LEU A 356 0.87 21.72 -0.31
CA LEU A 356 2.07 20.97 0.09
C LEU A 356 2.29 19.76 -0.80
N TRP A 357 1.23 18.94 -1.00
CA TRP A 357 1.28 17.75 -1.85
C TRP A 357 1.86 18.05 -3.24
N ARG A 358 1.46 19.15 -3.89
CA ARG A 358 1.97 19.57 -5.20
C ARG A 358 3.47 19.87 -5.23
N LYS A 359 4.03 20.32 -4.09
CA LYS A 359 5.45 20.73 -4.00
C LYS A 359 6.39 19.57 -3.73
N LEU A 360 5.88 18.47 -3.19
CA LEU A 360 6.67 17.32 -2.79
C LEU A 360 7.00 16.42 -3.99
N ASP A 361 8.09 15.67 -3.87
CA ASP A 361 8.58 14.75 -4.90
C ASP A 361 7.56 13.62 -5.15
N PRO A 362 7.03 13.48 -6.40
CA PRO A 362 6.11 12.41 -6.76
C PRO A 362 6.79 11.07 -7.08
N ASP A 363 8.08 11.09 -7.41
CA ASP A 363 8.81 9.95 -7.97
C ASP A 363 10.14 9.70 -7.22
N PRO A 364 10.09 9.44 -5.90
CA PRO A 364 11.29 9.18 -5.11
C PRO A 364 12.02 7.93 -5.64
N THR A 365 13.35 7.94 -5.54
CA THR A 365 14.20 6.85 -6.03
C THR A 365 14.90 6.07 -4.92
N VAL A 366 14.88 6.57 -3.69
CA VAL A 366 15.48 5.89 -2.54
C VAL A 366 14.69 4.63 -2.20
N GLU A 367 15.34 3.48 -2.16
CA GLU A 367 14.70 2.16 -1.99
C GLU A 367 13.83 2.08 -0.72
N GLU A 368 14.30 2.62 0.40
CA GLU A 368 13.53 2.68 1.65
C GLU A 368 12.26 3.53 1.50
N VAL A 369 12.34 4.65 0.77
CA VAL A 369 11.16 5.49 0.51
C VAL A 369 10.18 4.76 -0.40
N LEU A 370 10.66 4.16 -1.49
CA LEU A 370 9.84 3.36 -2.40
C LEU A 370 9.09 2.25 -1.67
N ARG A 371 9.78 1.58 -0.74
CA ARG A 371 9.21 0.50 0.08
C ARG A 371 8.08 0.97 0.99
N ASN A 372 8.17 2.19 1.52
CA ASN A 372 7.19 2.75 2.46
C ASN A 372 6.19 3.73 1.79
N PHE A 373 6.16 3.78 0.46
CA PHE A 373 5.31 4.66 -0.34
C PHE A 373 4.45 3.84 -1.32
N PRO A 374 3.34 3.24 -0.87
CA PRO A 374 2.58 2.25 -1.65
C PRO A 374 1.63 2.84 -2.68
N VAL A 375 1.25 4.12 -2.59
CA VAL A 375 0.32 4.80 -3.50
C VAL A 375 1.04 5.89 -4.28
N ARG A 376 1.16 5.71 -5.60
CA ARG A 376 1.92 6.59 -6.50
C ARG A 376 1.12 7.13 -7.68
N GLN A 377 -0.07 6.58 -7.91
CA GLN A 377 -0.94 6.96 -9.03
C GLN A 377 -2.26 7.54 -8.52
N PRO A 378 -2.26 8.81 -8.10
CA PRO A 378 -3.43 9.43 -7.49
C PRO A 378 -4.68 9.40 -8.37
N LEU A 379 -4.53 9.35 -9.71
CA LEU A 379 -5.65 9.22 -10.66
C LEU A 379 -6.45 7.92 -10.51
N LEU A 380 -5.91 6.91 -9.83
CA LEU A 380 -6.65 5.69 -9.55
C LEU A 380 -7.51 5.82 -8.28
N TRP A 381 -7.34 6.87 -7.50
CA TRP A 381 -7.92 7.01 -6.16
C TRP A 381 -8.95 8.14 -6.02
N VAL A 382 -8.91 9.12 -6.94
CA VAL A 382 -9.71 10.35 -6.87
C VAL A 382 -10.50 10.56 -8.16
#